data_f8c87d92e9ce230deb3887a4a1308492
#
_entry.id   f8c87d92e9ce230deb3887a4a1308492
#
_cell.length_a   1.000
_cell.length_b   1.000
_cell.length_c   1.000
_cell.angle_alpha   90.00
_cell.angle_beta   90.00
_cell.angle_gamma   90.00
#
_symmetry.space_group_name_H-M   'P 1'
#
loop_
_entity.id
_entity.type
_entity.pdbx_description
1 polymer ?
#
loop_
_entity_poly.entity_id
_entity_poly.type
_entity_poly.pdbx_seq_one_letter_code
_entity_poly.pdbx_strand_id
1 'polypeptide(L)'
;MSTKLEIIATHKAPKAVGPYSQATRAGGFIFCAGQGAFDPATGQLAQGGIKEQTRQVLRNLQAVLEAGGSGLDRVVKVTVFLTDWKYFKDMNEAYAEFFGTDHPPARSTVQGDRWPEGHLVAMEAIALAP
;
A
#
# COMPACT_ATOMS: atom_id res chain seq x y z
N MET A 1 1.34 20.56 -21.11
CA MET A 1 1.18 19.68 -19.95
C MET A 1 0.12 18.63 -20.27
N SER A 2 0.43 17.39 -20.03
CA SER A 2 -0.53 16.31 -20.26
C SER A 2 -1.52 16.24 -19.12
N THR A 3 -2.81 16.15 -19.43
CA THR A 3 -3.86 15.84 -18.46
C THR A 3 -4.30 14.38 -18.56
N LYS A 4 -3.55 13.60 -19.36
CA LYS A 4 -3.90 12.20 -19.61
C LYS A 4 -3.61 11.34 -18.38
N LEU A 5 -4.55 10.47 -18.06
CA LEU A 5 -4.39 9.47 -17.03
C LEU A 5 -3.55 8.31 -17.57
N GLU A 6 -2.51 7.95 -16.84
CA GLU A 6 -1.70 6.77 -17.18
C GLU A 6 -1.96 5.67 -16.17
N ILE A 7 -2.10 4.44 -16.66
CA ILE A 7 -2.37 3.28 -15.82
C ILE A 7 -1.07 2.56 -15.52
N ILE A 8 -0.86 2.20 -14.26
CA ILE A 8 0.30 1.45 -13.79
C ILE A 8 -0.18 0.06 -13.35
N ALA A 9 0.49 -0.97 -13.85
CA ALA A 9 0.18 -2.35 -13.50
C ALA A 9 1.48 -3.16 -13.41
N THR A 10 1.50 -4.16 -12.52
CA THR A 10 2.66 -5.04 -12.35
C THR A 10 2.22 -6.40 -11.83
N HIS A 11 2.95 -7.44 -12.24
CA HIS A 11 2.76 -8.79 -11.70
C HIS A 11 3.41 -8.96 -10.32
N LYS A 12 4.20 -7.99 -9.88
CA LYS A 12 4.91 -8.05 -8.60
C LYS A 12 4.05 -7.58 -7.43
N ALA A 13 2.80 -7.25 -7.70
CA ALA A 13 1.79 -6.94 -6.69
C ALA A 13 0.51 -7.70 -7.02
N PRO A 14 -0.40 -7.88 -6.05
CA PRO A 14 -1.65 -8.58 -6.30
C PRO A 14 -2.44 -7.97 -7.45
N LYS A 15 -2.99 -8.84 -8.28
CA LYS A 15 -3.82 -8.44 -9.41
C LYS A 15 -5.10 -7.75 -8.91
N ALA A 16 -5.54 -6.73 -9.64
CA ALA A 16 -6.82 -6.09 -9.36
C ALA A 16 -7.96 -7.11 -9.53
N VAL A 17 -8.85 -7.17 -8.55
CA VAL A 17 -9.94 -8.13 -8.52
C VAL A 17 -11.29 -7.50 -8.87
N GLY A 18 -11.27 -6.30 -9.41
CA GLY A 18 -12.47 -5.56 -9.79
C GLY A 18 -12.14 -4.51 -10.84
N PRO A 19 -13.09 -3.64 -11.17
CA PRO A 19 -12.89 -2.62 -12.21
C PRO A 19 -12.09 -1.43 -11.66
N TYR A 20 -10.80 -1.66 -11.32
CA TYR A 20 -9.90 -0.62 -10.87
C TYR A 20 -8.47 -0.96 -11.30
N SER A 21 -7.63 0.08 -11.35
CA SER A 21 -6.20 -0.07 -11.64
C SER A 21 -5.42 -0.18 -10.34
N GLN A 22 -4.28 -0.86 -10.37
CA GLN A 22 -3.39 -0.91 -9.20
C GLN A 22 -2.91 0.49 -8.84
N ALA A 23 -2.61 1.30 -9.83
CA ALA A 23 -2.28 2.71 -9.63
C ALA A 23 -2.51 3.50 -10.91
N THR A 24 -2.60 4.82 -10.76
CA THR A 24 -2.70 5.76 -11.88
C THR A 24 -1.72 6.89 -11.67
N ARG A 25 -1.24 7.47 -12.77
CA ARG A 25 -0.36 8.64 -12.74
C ARG A 25 -1.07 9.82 -13.36
N ALA A 26 -1.05 10.94 -12.66
CA ALA A 26 -1.60 12.20 -13.16
C ALA A 26 -0.99 13.37 -12.39
N GLY A 27 -0.73 14.47 -13.08
CA GLY A 27 -0.31 15.72 -12.44
C GLY A 27 0.96 15.66 -11.59
N GLY A 28 1.89 14.78 -11.94
CA GLY A 28 3.14 14.65 -11.18
C GLY A 28 3.05 13.72 -9.97
N PHE A 29 1.93 13.03 -9.81
CA PHE A 29 1.71 12.12 -8.69
C PHE A 29 1.28 10.74 -9.18
N ILE A 30 1.55 9.73 -8.36
CA ILE A 30 1.04 8.37 -8.53
C ILE A 30 0.07 8.10 -7.40
N PHE A 31 -1.11 7.64 -7.76
CA PHE A 31 -2.19 7.32 -6.83
C PHE A 31 -2.34 5.81 -6.81
N CYS A 32 -1.94 5.19 -5.69
CA CYS A 32 -2.05 3.73 -5.53
C CYS A 32 -3.38 3.37 -4.91
N ALA A 33 -4.08 2.42 -5.51
CA ALA A 33 -5.25 1.81 -4.91
C ALA A 33 -4.86 1.09 -3.62
N GLY A 34 -5.83 0.81 -2.78
CA GLY A 34 -5.60 0.07 -1.55
C GLY A 34 -5.00 -1.29 -1.83
N GLN A 35 -3.94 -1.62 -1.10
CA GLN A 35 -3.29 -2.92 -1.15
C GLN A 35 -3.55 -3.65 0.15
N GLY A 36 -3.95 -4.93 0.02
CA GLY A 36 -4.02 -5.83 1.16
C GLY A 36 -2.71 -6.61 1.31
N ALA A 37 -2.79 -7.69 2.08
CA ALA A 37 -1.62 -8.48 2.45
C ALA A 37 -1.51 -9.79 1.67
N PHE A 38 -2.08 -9.89 0.47
CA PHE A 38 -1.86 -11.05 -0.38
C PHE A 38 -0.45 -11.04 -0.94
N ASP A 39 0.18 -12.21 -0.89
CA ASP A 39 1.47 -12.43 -1.54
C ASP A 39 1.21 -12.68 -3.03
N PRO A 40 1.73 -11.86 -3.94
CA PRO A 40 1.46 -12.06 -5.37
C PRO A 40 2.07 -13.34 -5.93
N ALA A 41 3.08 -13.92 -5.27
CA ALA A 41 3.69 -15.16 -5.72
C ALA A 41 2.81 -16.38 -5.47
N THR A 42 2.00 -16.35 -4.42
CA THR A 42 1.15 -17.48 -4.02
C THR A 42 -0.34 -17.21 -4.18
N GLY A 43 -0.73 -15.94 -4.22
CA GLY A 43 -2.14 -15.54 -4.20
C GLY A 43 -2.80 -15.69 -2.84
N GLN A 44 -2.02 -16.00 -1.80
CA GLN A 44 -2.54 -16.23 -0.46
C GLN A 44 -2.17 -15.10 0.48
N LEU A 45 -2.97 -14.96 1.54
CA LEU A 45 -2.70 -13.99 2.60
C LEU A 45 -1.37 -14.31 3.28
N ALA A 46 -0.57 -13.28 3.55
CA ALA A 46 0.70 -13.45 4.25
C ALA A 46 0.48 -14.16 5.58
N GLN A 47 1.33 -15.14 5.86
CA GLN A 47 1.26 -15.92 7.09
C GLN A 47 1.79 -15.09 8.27
N GLY A 48 1.17 -15.26 9.43
CA GLY A 48 1.52 -14.54 10.63
C GLY A 48 0.46 -13.51 10.99
N GLY A 49 0.80 -12.59 11.88
CA GLY A 49 -0.14 -11.61 12.39
C GLY A 49 -0.01 -10.26 11.71
N ILE A 50 -0.33 -9.23 12.49
CA ILE A 50 -0.38 -7.85 11.99
C ILE A 50 0.95 -7.38 11.41
N LYS A 51 2.09 -7.73 12.01
CA LYS A 51 3.38 -7.28 11.50
C LYS A 51 3.69 -7.88 10.12
N GLU A 52 3.44 -9.19 9.96
CA GLU A 52 3.66 -9.85 8.67
C GLU A 52 2.75 -9.30 7.59
N GLN A 53 1.49 -9.05 7.94
CA GLN A 53 0.56 -8.45 6.99
C GLN A 53 0.96 -7.02 6.64
N THR A 54 1.41 -6.23 7.60
CA THR A 54 1.87 -4.86 7.35
C THR A 54 3.06 -4.86 6.39
N ARG A 55 4.03 -5.76 6.61
CA ARG A 55 5.18 -5.89 5.72
C ARG A 55 4.76 -6.25 4.29
N GLN A 56 3.83 -7.18 4.16
CA GLN A 56 3.37 -7.59 2.83
C GLN A 56 2.62 -6.46 2.11
N VAL A 57 1.76 -5.73 2.83
CA VAL A 57 1.07 -4.57 2.26
C VAL A 57 2.08 -3.57 1.72
N LEU A 58 3.13 -3.27 2.49
CA LEU A 58 4.14 -2.29 2.08
C LEU A 58 5.00 -2.79 0.92
N ARG A 59 5.30 -4.09 0.88
CA ARG A 59 5.98 -4.68 -0.30
C ARG A 59 5.12 -4.57 -1.55
N ASN A 60 3.81 -4.77 -1.41
CA ASN A 60 2.88 -4.65 -2.53
C ASN A 60 2.82 -3.21 -3.04
N LEU A 61 2.71 -2.24 -2.13
CA LEU A 61 2.75 -0.82 -2.51
C LEU A 61 4.07 -0.46 -3.19
N GLN A 62 5.18 -0.93 -2.63
CA GLN A 62 6.50 -0.69 -3.20
C GLN A 62 6.59 -1.20 -4.62
N ALA A 63 6.10 -2.41 -4.87
CA ALA A 63 6.15 -3.00 -6.20
C ALA A 63 5.35 -2.18 -7.21
N VAL A 64 4.17 -1.70 -6.82
CA VAL A 64 3.33 -0.85 -7.69
C VAL A 64 4.03 0.47 -7.98
N LEU A 65 4.59 1.11 -6.95
CA LEU A 65 5.30 2.39 -7.12
C LEU A 65 6.53 2.23 -8.01
N GLU A 66 7.30 1.17 -7.84
CA GLU A 66 8.48 0.91 -8.65
C GLU A 66 8.10 0.67 -10.12
N ALA A 67 6.97 0.03 -10.37
CA ALA A 67 6.46 -0.15 -11.71
C ALA A 67 6.15 1.20 -12.39
N GLY A 68 5.84 2.21 -11.61
CA GLY A 68 5.61 3.57 -12.08
C GLY A 68 6.87 4.45 -12.08
N GLY A 69 8.03 3.89 -11.73
CA GLY A 69 9.27 4.64 -11.69
C GLY A 69 9.47 5.44 -10.40
N SER A 70 8.67 5.18 -9.39
CA SER A 70 8.74 5.83 -8.08
C SER A 70 9.24 4.84 -7.02
N GLY A 71 8.92 5.06 -5.77
CA GLY A 71 9.33 4.18 -4.68
C GLY A 71 8.75 4.65 -3.36
N LEU A 72 8.98 3.86 -2.31
CA LEU A 72 8.48 4.20 -0.96
C LEU A 72 9.11 5.50 -0.44
N ASP A 73 10.33 5.82 -0.84
CA ASP A 73 11.02 7.06 -0.45
C ASP A 73 10.40 8.31 -1.08
N ARG A 74 9.48 8.15 -2.01
CA ARG A 74 8.80 9.24 -2.68
C ARG A 74 7.33 9.35 -2.31
N VAL A 75 6.88 8.57 -1.33
CA VAL A 75 5.49 8.62 -0.85
C VAL A 75 5.25 9.90 -0.09
N VAL A 76 4.16 10.60 -0.41
CA VAL A 76 3.79 11.84 0.26
C VAL A 76 2.65 11.65 1.25
N LYS A 77 1.79 10.66 1.04
CA LYS A 77 0.64 10.40 1.91
C LYS A 77 0.28 8.93 1.91
N VAL A 78 0.00 8.40 3.09
CA VAL A 78 -0.53 7.04 3.27
C VAL A 78 -1.83 7.11 4.05
N THR A 79 -2.81 6.30 3.67
CA THR A 79 -3.97 6.01 4.50
C THR A 79 -3.91 4.56 4.92
N VAL A 80 -3.91 4.31 6.21
CA VAL A 80 -3.88 2.97 6.80
C VAL A 80 -5.28 2.61 7.29
N PHE A 81 -5.75 1.44 6.89
CA PHE A 81 -7.04 0.88 7.34
C PHE A 81 -6.75 -0.32 8.23
N LEU A 82 -7.20 -0.27 9.48
CA LEU A 82 -7.07 -1.37 10.45
C LEU A 82 -8.43 -1.95 10.76
N THR A 83 -8.49 -3.26 10.98
CA THR A 83 -9.75 -3.90 11.41
C THR A 83 -10.00 -3.72 12.90
N ASP A 84 -8.95 -3.45 13.68
CA ASP A 84 -9.07 -3.25 15.12
C ASP A 84 -7.91 -2.37 15.59
N TRP A 85 -8.21 -1.38 16.41
CA TRP A 85 -7.21 -0.45 16.91
C TRP A 85 -6.15 -1.11 17.80
N LYS A 86 -6.43 -2.31 18.32
CA LYS A 86 -5.45 -3.06 19.11
C LYS A 86 -4.17 -3.38 18.31
N TYR A 87 -4.25 -3.36 16.97
CA TYR A 87 -3.11 -3.64 16.10
C TYR A 87 -2.24 -2.41 15.82
N PHE A 88 -2.64 -1.24 16.31
CA PHE A 88 -1.99 0.02 15.95
C PHE A 88 -0.50 0.04 16.28
N LYS A 89 -0.14 -0.36 17.50
CA LYS A 89 1.25 -0.34 17.94
C LYS A 89 2.14 -1.26 17.10
N ASP A 90 1.73 -2.50 16.90
CA ASP A 90 2.53 -3.47 16.15
C ASP A 90 2.59 -3.12 14.66
N MET A 91 1.48 -2.59 14.11
CA MET A 91 1.49 -2.07 12.75
C MET A 91 2.52 -0.95 12.61
N ASN A 92 2.56 -0.01 13.54
CA ASN A 92 3.51 1.09 13.52
C ASN A 92 4.96 0.60 13.56
N GLU A 93 5.26 -0.44 14.33
CA GLU A 93 6.61 -0.99 14.41
C GLU A 93 7.06 -1.55 13.04
N ALA A 94 6.22 -2.32 12.38
CA ALA A 94 6.52 -2.87 11.06
C ALA A 94 6.57 -1.77 9.99
N TYR A 95 5.66 -0.80 10.07
CA TYR A 95 5.60 0.36 9.18
C TYR A 95 6.92 1.15 9.22
N ALA A 96 7.47 1.36 10.41
CA ALA A 96 8.72 2.09 10.58
C ALA A 96 9.91 1.38 9.95
N GLU A 97 9.86 0.06 9.80
CA GLU A 97 10.93 -0.68 9.10
C GLU A 97 11.08 -0.22 7.65
N PHE A 98 9.99 0.27 7.03
CA PHE A 98 9.97 0.69 5.62
C PHE A 98 10.16 2.19 5.45
N PHE A 99 9.49 2.99 6.28
CA PHE A 99 9.51 4.45 6.13
C PHE A 99 10.48 5.15 7.08
N GLY A 100 10.97 4.44 8.11
CA GLY A 100 11.80 5.06 9.12
C GLY A 100 11.01 6.01 10.01
N THR A 101 11.73 6.76 10.83
CA THR A 101 11.14 7.70 11.77
C THR A 101 11.61 9.14 11.56
N ASP A 102 12.59 9.36 10.67
CA ASP A 102 13.17 10.70 10.45
C ASP A 102 12.28 11.57 9.55
N HIS A 103 11.86 11.03 8.41
CA HIS A 103 11.08 11.79 7.42
C HIS A 103 9.93 10.93 6.87
N PRO A 104 9.04 10.43 7.74
CA PRO A 104 7.93 9.61 7.26
C PRO A 104 6.92 10.45 6.49
N PRO A 105 6.15 9.83 5.58
CA PRO A 105 5.09 10.55 4.88
C PRO A 105 3.95 10.93 5.83
N ALA A 106 3.13 11.88 5.41
CA ALA A 106 1.90 12.17 6.11
C ALA A 106 1.02 10.92 6.13
N ARG A 107 0.29 10.69 7.21
CA ARG A 107 -0.52 9.49 7.35
C ARG A 107 -1.79 9.74 8.14
N SER A 108 -2.87 9.13 7.69
CA SER A 108 -4.08 8.95 8.50
C SER A 108 -4.27 7.46 8.73
N THR A 109 -4.72 7.10 9.93
CA THR A 109 -5.03 5.72 10.28
C THR A 109 -6.46 5.65 10.74
N VAL A 110 -7.26 4.75 10.16
CA VAL A 110 -8.67 4.59 10.51
C VAL A 110 -8.97 3.13 10.81
N GLN A 111 -9.93 2.92 11.71
CA GLN A 111 -10.45 1.58 11.97
C GLN A 111 -11.67 1.37 11.09
N GLY A 112 -11.66 0.30 10.33
CA GLY A 112 -12.79 -0.11 9.52
C GLY A 112 -13.43 -1.37 10.08
N ASP A 113 -14.37 -1.93 9.34
CA ASP A 113 -14.97 -3.20 9.68
C ASP A 113 -14.10 -4.33 9.14
N ARG A 114 -14.61 -5.55 9.19
CA ARG A 114 -13.87 -6.71 8.71
C ARG A 114 -13.69 -6.68 7.19
N TRP A 115 -12.53 -7.13 6.73
CA TRP A 115 -12.24 -7.35 5.32
C TRP A 115 -12.15 -8.83 5.03
N PRO A 116 -12.31 -9.23 3.75
CA PRO A 116 -12.29 -10.66 3.39
C PRO A 116 -10.99 -11.35 3.79
N GLU A 117 -11.11 -12.65 4.07
CA GLU A 117 -9.99 -13.58 4.16
C GLU A 117 -8.99 -13.32 5.28
N GLY A 118 -9.44 -12.69 6.37
CA GLY A 118 -8.58 -12.51 7.54
C GLY A 118 -7.60 -11.35 7.45
N HIS A 119 -7.82 -10.41 6.55
CA HIS A 119 -7.03 -9.19 6.49
C HIS A 119 -7.19 -8.38 7.77
N LEU A 120 -6.08 -7.92 8.31
CA LEU A 120 -6.04 -7.05 9.50
C LEU A 120 -5.70 -5.62 9.13
N VAL A 121 -5.08 -5.40 7.97
CA VAL A 121 -4.58 -4.11 7.54
C VAL A 121 -4.60 -4.00 6.01
N ALA A 122 -4.85 -2.80 5.53
CA ALA A 122 -4.67 -2.42 4.12
C ALA A 122 -4.19 -0.98 4.08
N MET A 123 -3.55 -0.58 2.99
CA MET A 123 -3.06 0.80 2.84
C MET A 123 -3.19 1.26 1.41
N GLU A 124 -3.45 2.55 1.24
CA GLU A 124 -3.33 3.23 -0.03
C GLU A 124 -2.30 4.35 0.10
N ALA A 125 -1.76 4.81 -1.01
CA ALA A 125 -0.68 5.80 -0.97
C ALA A 125 -0.72 6.73 -2.16
N ILE A 126 -0.19 7.94 -1.95
CA ILE A 126 0.07 8.91 -3.00
C ILE A 126 1.57 9.17 -2.98
N ALA A 127 2.22 9.10 -4.14
CA ALA A 127 3.66 9.30 -4.24
C ALA A 127 3.99 10.29 -5.36
N LEU A 128 5.20 10.83 -5.33
CA LEU A 128 5.69 11.67 -6.41
C LEU A 128 6.02 10.78 -7.62
N ALA A 129 5.60 11.21 -8.79
CA ALA A 129 6.00 10.57 -10.04
C ALA A 129 7.44 10.97 -10.40
N PRO A 130 8.13 10.18 -11.24
CA PRO A 130 9.46 10.54 -11.70
C PRO A 130 9.46 11.79 -12.59
#